data_5829906f816e9a5130945a34b312b4ff
#
_entry.id   5829906f816e9a5130945a34b312b4ff
#
_cell.length_a   1.000
_cell.length_b   1.000
_cell.length_c   1.000
_cell.angle_alpha   90.00
_cell.angle_beta   90.00
_cell.angle_gamma   90.00
#
_symmetry.space_group_name_H-M   'P 1'
#
loop_
_entity.id
_entity.type
_entity.pdbx_description
1 polymer ?
#
loop_
_entity_poly.entity_id
_entity_poly.type
_entity_poly.pdbx_seq_one_letter_code
_entity_poly.pdbx_strand_id
1 'polypeptide(L)'
;MTIQLTRGEPVVLTATEFRLLKLLMERKGRVQSRENLLVNVWHYDTDIETRTVDTHVRRVREKLGPYAHLIETVRGVGYRAVEL
;
A
#
# COMPACT_ATOMS: atom_id res chain seq x y z
N MET A 1 6.46 -5.39 10.70
CA MET A 1 5.89 -6.73 10.45
C MET A 1 6.59 -7.38 9.28
N THR A 2 6.66 -8.69 9.30
CA THR A 2 7.36 -9.43 8.26
C THR A 2 6.36 -10.19 7.40
N ILE A 3 6.48 -10.05 6.09
CA ILE A 3 5.67 -10.83 5.15
C ILE A 3 6.60 -11.62 4.24
N GLN A 4 6.11 -12.74 3.74
CA GLN A 4 6.85 -13.55 2.79
C GLN A 4 6.06 -13.68 1.49
N LEU A 5 6.72 -13.32 0.39
CA LEU A 5 6.13 -13.38 -0.93
C LEU A 5 6.70 -14.61 -1.64
N THR A 6 5.90 -15.67 -1.69
CA THR A 6 6.23 -16.93 -2.35
C THR A 6 7.63 -17.45 -1.96
N ARG A 7 8.59 -17.46 -2.88
CA ARG A 7 9.94 -17.99 -2.64
C ARG A 7 10.99 -16.93 -2.37
N GLY A 8 10.55 -15.68 -2.21
CA GLY A 8 11.47 -14.59 -1.95
C GLY A 8 11.89 -14.50 -0.50
N GLU A 9 12.85 -13.62 -0.23
CA GLU A 9 13.22 -13.31 1.14
C GLU A 9 12.08 -12.60 1.85
N PRO A 10 11.97 -12.75 3.18
CA PRO A 10 10.94 -12.04 3.94
C PRO A 10 11.10 -10.53 3.77
N VAL A 11 9.97 -9.85 3.61
CA VAL A 11 9.94 -8.40 3.52
C VAL A 11 9.48 -7.84 4.87
N VAL A 12 10.27 -6.94 5.44
CA VAL A 12 9.94 -6.31 6.72
C VAL A 12 9.28 -4.98 6.46
N LEU A 13 8.05 -4.84 6.93
CA LEU A 13 7.27 -3.62 6.79
C LEU A 13 6.99 -3.02 8.17
N THR A 14 6.86 -1.69 8.22
CA THR A 14 6.31 -1.03 9.41
C THR A 14 4.84 -1.42 9.54
N ALA A 15 4.27 -1.19 10.72
CA ALA A 15 2.85 -1.48 10.95
C ALA A 15 1.96 -0.72 9.96
N THR A 16 2.27 0.55 9.69
CA THR A 16 1.50 1.37 8.76
C THR A 16 1.63 0.86 7.33
N GLU A 17 2.83 0.51 6.91
CA GLU A 17 3.08 -0.05 5.59
C GLU A 17 2.33 -1.37 5.40
N PHE A 18 2.33 -2.20 6.42
CA PHE A 18 1.61 -3.46 6.38
C PHE A 18 0.09 -3.25 6.25
N ARG A 19 -0.46 -2.31 7.03
CA ARG A 19 -1.89 -1.98 6.94
C ARG A 19 -2.28 -1.49 5.55
N LEU A 20 -1.43 -0.65 4.95
CA LEU A 20 -1.66 -0.14 3.60
C LEU A 20 -1.71 -1.27 2.58
N LEU A 21 -0.71 -2.14 2.58
CA LEU A 21 -0.66 -3.27 1.66
C LEU A 21 -1.83 -4.22 1.89
N LYS A 22 -2.10 -4.56 3.14
CA LYS A 22 -3.19 -5.44 3.51
C LYS A 22 -4.53 -4.91 3.03
N LEU A 23 -4.78 -3.61 3.23
CA LEU A 23 -6.04 -3.00 2.79
C LEU A 23 -6.20 -3.12 1.27
N LEU A 24 -5.16 -2.78 0.52
CA LEU A 24 -5.21 -2.88 -0.93
C LEU A 24 -5.51 -4.31 -1.39
N MET A 25 -4.87 -5.29 -0.76
CA MET A 25 -5.09 -6.69 -1.10
C MET A 25 -6.51 -7.16 -0.74
N GLU A 26 -7.02 -6.72 0.41
CA GLU A 26 -8.39 -7.06 0.83
C GLU A 26 -9.45 -6.49 -0.13
N ARG A 27 -9.14 -5.37 -0.76
CA ARG A 27 -10.04 -4.74 -1.73
C ARG A 27 -9.99 -5.39 -3.11
N LYS A 28 -9.16 -6.41 -3.29
CA LYS A 28 -9.16 -7.30 -4.48
C LYS A 28 -9.14 -6.56 -5.82
N GLY A 29 -8.20 -5.68 -6.00
CA GLY A 29 -8.02 -4.95 -7.25
C GLY A 29 -8.90 -3.71 -7.42
N ARG A 30 -9.77 -3.42 -6.46
CA ARG A 30 -10.57 -2.19 -6.52
C ARG A 30 -9.67 -1.00 -6.21
N VAL A 31 -9.84 0.07 -6.99
CA VAL A 31 -9.06 1.28 -6.81
C VAL A 31 -9.49 1.99 -5.53
N GLN A 32 -8.50 2.38 -4.72
CA GLN A 32 -8.72 3.14 -3.50
C GLN A 32 -8.15 4.55 -3.70
N SER A 33 -8.97 5.57 -3.45
CA SER A 33 -8.50 6.95 -3.50
C SER A 33 -7.50 7.20 -2.37
N ARG A 34 -6.68 8.24 -2.51
CA ARG A 34 -5.75 8.63 -1.46
C ARG A 34 -6.48 8.96 -0.16
N GLU A 35 -7.59 9.69 -0.26
CA GLU A 35 -8.41 10.05 0.89
C GLU A 35 -8.96 8.82 1.58
N ASN A 36 -9.44 7.86 0.81
CA ASN A 36 -9.97 6.61 1.36
C ASN A 36 -8.88 5.83 2.09
N LEU A 37 -7.68 5.80 1.53
CA LEU A 37 -6.53 5.14 2.18
C LEU A 37 -6.15 5.85 3.47
N LEU A 38 -6.16 7.19 3.49
CA LEU A 38 -5.89 7.94 4.72
C LEU A 38 -6.87 7.55 5.82
N VAL A 39 -8.16 7.55 5.52
CA VAL A 39 -9.19 7.22 6.51
C VAL A 39 -9.01 5.80 7.04
N ASN A 40 -8.76 4.85 6.17
CA ASN A 40 -8.74 3.43 6.54
C ASN A 40 -7.41 2.97 7.12
N VAL A 41 -6.30 3.59 6.76
CA VAL A 41 -4.96 3.18 7.21
C VAL A 41 -4.49 4.04 8.39
N TRP A 42 -4.71 5.34 8.33
CA TRP A 42 -4.25 6.30 9.34
C TRP A 42 -5.33 6.69 10.36
N HIS A 43 -6.51 6.10 10.25
CA HIS A 43 -7.61 6.33 11.20
C HIS A 43 -7.99 7.80 11.40
N TYR A 44 -8.04 8.55 10.29
CA TYR A 44 -8.58 9.90 10.31
C TYR A 44 -7.77 10.91 11.12
N ASP A 45 -6.49 10.96 10.90
CA ASP A 45 -5.69 12.06 11.43
C ASP A 45 -5.77 13.22 10.42
N THR A 46 -6.44 14.29 10.81
CA THR A 46 -6.66 15.45 9.94
C THR A 46 -5.39 16.20 9.58
N ASP A 47 -4.31 15.98 10.31
CA ASP A 47 -3.03 16.64 10.05
C ASP A 47 -2.18 15.93 8.99
N ILE A 48 -2.64 14.77 8.52
CA ILE A 48 -1.89 14.00 7.52
C ILE A 48 -2.37 14.36 6.11
N GLU A 49 -1.42 14.80 5.28
CA GLU A 49 -1.71 15.13 3.88
C GLU A 49 -1.80 13.87 3.03
N THR A 50 -2.57 13.95 1.93
CA THR A 50 -2.71 12.82 1.01
C THR A 50 -1.41 12.36 0.39
N ARG A 51 -0.43 13.26 0.22
CA ARG A 51 0.89 12.87 -0.31
C ARG A 51 1.64 11.93 0.62
N THR A 52 1.25 11.87 1.91
CA THR A 52 1.80 10.87 2.84
C THR A 52 1.51 9.46 2.34
N VAL A 53 0.34 9.24 1.73
CA VAL A 53 0.00 7.97 1.11
C VAL A 53 1.01 7.63 0.01
N ASP A 54 1.31 8.59 -0.85
CA ASP A 54 2.25 8.38 -1.96
C ASP A 54 3.64 7.98 -1.46
N THR A 55 4.10 8.65 -0.41
CA THR A 55 5.39 8.35 0.20
C THR A 55 5.42 6.92 0.76
N HIS A 56 4.36 6.51 1.45
CA HIS A 56 4.29 5.16 2.00
C HIS A 56 4.18 4.11 0.91
N VAL A 57 3.42 4.37 -0.15
CA VAL A 57 3.34 3.45 -1.29
C VAL A 57 4.71 3.27 -1.92
N ARG A 58 5.45 4.36 -2.10
CA ARG A 58 6.82 4.28 -2.66
C ARG A 58 7.72 3.41 -1.78
N ARG A 59 7.67 3.61 -0.47
CA ARG A 59 8.48 2.82 0.46
C ARG A 59 8.12 1.34 0.44
N VAL A 60 6.83 1.04 0.38
CA VAL A 60 6.38 -0.35 0.27
C VAL A 60 6.88 -0.97 -1.02
N ARG A 61 6.76 -0.25 -2.14
CA ARG A 61 7.25 -0.74 -3.43
C ARG A 61 8.75 -1.01 -3.40
N GLU A 62 9.53 -0.11 -2.80
CA GLU A 62 10.97 -0.31 -2.67
C GLU A 62 11.29 -1.58 -1.87
N LYS A 63 10.57 -1.80 -0.78
CA LYS A 63 10.76 -2.98 0.06
C LYS A 63 10.30 -4.26 -0.63
N LEU A 64 9.26 -4.17 -1.47
CA LEU A 64 8.79 -5.32 -2.23
C LEU A 64 9.76 -5.74 -3.34
N GLY A 65 10.65 -4.84 -3.77
CA GLY A 65 11.63 -5.14 -4.80
C GLY A 65 11.00 -5.63 -6.10
N PRO A 66 11.28 -6.88 -6.52
CA PRO A 66 10.73 -7.39 -7.79
C PRO A 66 9.20 -7.54 -7.77
N TYR A 67 8.58 -7.45 -6.59
CA TYR A 67 7.14 -7.53 -6.46
C TYR A 67 6.46 -6.16 -6.34
N ALA A 68 7.17 -5.09 -6.64
CA ALA A 68 6.63 -3.73 -6.56
C ALA A 68 5.40 -3.54 -7.46
N HIS A 69 5.30 -4.30 -8.53
CA HIS A 69 4.16 -4.25 -9.45
C HIS A 69 2.85 -4.70 -8.82
N LEU A 70 2.89 -5.32 -7.63
CA LEU A 70 1.66 -5.70 -6.93
C LEU A 70 0.82 -4.50 -6.51
N ILE A 71 1.43 -3.32 -6.43
CA ILE A 71 0.70 -2.08 -6.19
C ILE A 71 0.75 -1.24 -7.46
N GLU A 72 -0.41 -1.03 -8.07
CA GLU A 72 -0.53 -0.24 -9.28
C GLU A 72 -1.04 1.15 -8.96
N THR A 73 -0.43 2.16 -9.57
CA THR A 73 -0.92 3.53 -9.51
C THR A 73 -2.01 3.70 -10.56
N VAL A 74 -3.18 4.16 -10.13
CA VAL A 74 -4.24 4.53 -11.04
C VAL A 74 -4.23 6.06 -11.11
N ARG A 75 -3.73 6.57 -12.21
CA ARG A 75 -3.43 8.00 -12.38
C ARG A 75 -4.66 8.86 -12.13
N GLY A 76 -4.50 9.86 -11.27
CA GLY A 76 -5.58 10.79 -10.94
C GLY A 76 -6.62 10.24 -9.98
N VAL A 77 -6.52 8.99 -9.56
CA VAL A 77 -7.48 8.35 -8.66
C VAL A 77 -6.82 7.85 -7.38
N GLY A 78 -5.86 6.95 -7.48
CA GLY A 78 -5.21 6.38 -6.29
C GLY A 78 -4.42 5.13 -6.62
N TYR A 79 -4.63 4.08 -5.84
CA TYR A 79 -3.86 2.85 -5.93
C TYR A 79 -4.76 1.63 -5.86
N ARG A 80 -4.27 0.53 -6.40
CA ARG A 80 -4.95 -0.76 -6.30
C ARG A 80 -3.93 -1.89 -6.20
N ALA A 81 -4.34 -3.00 -5.61
CA ALA A 81 -3.55 -4.21 -5.66
C ALA A 81 -3.80 -4.92 -6.99
N VAL A 82 -2.74 -5.43 -7.58
CA VAL A 82 -2.84 -6.25 -8.78
C VAL A 82 -3.00 -7.70 -8.35
N GLU A 83 -4.01 -8.37 -8.87
CA GLU A 83 -4.20 -9.79 -8.56
C GLU A 83 -3.13 -10.64 -9.23
N LEU A 84 -2.67 -11.64 -8.50
CA LEU A 84 -1.70 -12.61 -8.99
C LEU A 84 -2.36 -13.73 -9.79
#